data_e7939f792c040d6ce372c2c56964fee8
#
_entry.id   e7939f792c040d6ce372c2c56964fee8
#
_cell.length_a   1.000
_cell.length_b   1.000
_cell.length_c   1.000
_cell.angle_alpha   90.00
_cell.angle_beta   90.00
_cell.angle_gamma   90.00
#
_symmetry.space_group_name_H-M   'P 1'
#
loop_
_entity.id
_entity.type
_entity.pdbx_description
1 polymer ?
#
loop_
_entity_poly.entity_id
_entity_poly.type
_entity_poly.pdbx_seq_one_letter_code
_entity_poly.pdbx_strand_id
1 'polypeptide(L)'
;MSRALAVFTACLLCSGTAVADSVDGAVSQLHSTSSSYKVRLSAALALSKSKDPRAILALADALQNDTEATVRRVSALALEKMIDGRTPEDAKTLGLDALNQASTLDKDPKVRSTASDALKSLAQFRKKAPAKSTGSTKGPSVFVNVDPMIDQSKKLSKDAGARLNTIVKTNVEKTGYATSWPGGTSLPTSADLSSSKSRGFIVASTVKKVEVTKSSAGTQVSCTLTIRVAPWQGKDGGEKWEANKAASASGSAKAMTGTRDKDIEGGVRDCIEAVADDVTNRQVVPFLKKVALAP
;
A
#
# COMPACT_ATOMS: atom_id res chain seq x y z
N MET A 1 -16.58 -17.97 75.34
CA MET A 1 -15.24 -18.13 74.84
C MET A 1 -15.27 -18.89 73.53
N SER A 2 -15.19 -18.21 72.37
CA SER A 2 -14.92 -18.80 71.07
C SER A 2 -14.42 -17.74 70.12
N ARG A 3 -13.19 -17.86 69.72
CA ARG A 3 -12.46 -16.95 68.82
C ARG A 3 -12.88 -17.26 67.38
N ALA A 4 -13.43 -16.27 66.69
CA ALA A 4 -13.60 -16.31 65.25
C ALA A 4 -12.28 -15.92 64.56
N LEU A 5 -11.78 -16.85 63.71
CA LEU A 5 -10.60 -16.67 62.90
C LEU A 5 -11.06 -16.10 61.53
N ALA A 6 -10.73 -14.86 61.22
CA ALA A 6 -11.02 -14.26 59.92
C ALA A 6 -9.89 -14.66 58.97
N VAL A 7 -10.24 -15.40 57.93
CA VAL A 7 -9.35 -15.70 56.80
C VAL A 7 -9.41 -14.55 55.81
N PHE A 8 -8.29 -13.83 55.68
CA PHE A 8 -8.08 -12.85 54.60
C PHE A 8 -7.61 -13.61 53.36
N THR A 9 -8.52 -13.82 52.41
CA THR A 9 -8.13 -14.28 51.06
C THR A 9 -7.74 -13.07 50.23
N ALA A 10 -6.43 -12.92 50.00
CA ALA A 10 -5.89 -11.92 49.11
C ALA A 10 -6.22 -12.27 47.67
N CYS A 11 -7.04 -11.45 47.02
CA CYS A 11 -7.33 -11.52 45.59
C CYS A 11 -6.17 -10.88 44.81
N LEU A 12 -5.25 -11.71 44.30
CA LEU A 12 -4.12 -11.31 43.47
C LEU A 12 -4.40 -11.81 42.04
N LEU A 13 -5.27 -11.15 41.33
CA LEU A 13 -5.48 -11.36 39.87
C LEU A 13 -6.13 -10.11 39.25
N CYS A 14 -5.36 -9.13 38.83
CA CYS A 14 -5.76 -8.15 37.81
C CYS A 14 -4.53 -7.28 37.42
N SER A 15 -3.59 -7.85 36.66
CA SER A 15 -2.48 -7.03 36.11
C SER A 15 -2.32 -7.19 34.60
N GLY A 16 -3.26 -7.83 33.90
CA GLY A 16 -3.12 -8.13 32.47
C GLY A 16 -3.89 -7.21 31.51
N THR A 17 -4.91 -6.49 32.00
CA THR A 17 -5.83 -5.75 31.11
C THR A 17 -5.44 -4.29 30.85
N ALA A 18 -4.69 -3.66 31.73
CA ALA A 18 -4.39 -2.23 31.64
C ALA A 18 -3.44 -1.84 30.47
N VAL A 19 -2.65 -2.77 29.95
CA VAL A 19 -1.70 -2.49 28.86
C VAL A 19 -2.40 -2.56 27.50
N ALA A 20 -3.35 -3.47 27.31
CA ALA A 20 -4.11 -3.59 26.07
C ALA A 20 -5.01 -2.36 25.83
N ASP A 21 -5.71 -1.89 26.87
CA ASP A 21 -6.56 -0.69 26.80
C ASP A 21 -5.76 0.57 26.45
N SER A 22 -4.49 0.67 26.89
CA SER A 22 -3.64 1.81 26.60
C SER A 22 -3.17 1.86 25.13
N VAL A 23 -2.95 0.70 24.50
CA VAL A 23 -2.56 0.62 23.08
C VAL A 23 -3.75 0.94 22.17
N ASP A 24 -4.91 0.37 22.44
CA ASP A 24 -6.13 0.62 21.65
C ASP A 24 -6.57 2.09 21.73
N GLY A 25 -6.46 2.68 22.93
CA GLY A 25 -6.70 4.12 23.11
C GLY A 25 -5.71 4.98 22.32
N ALA A 26 -4.42 4.65 22.33
CA ALA A 26 -3.43 5.38 21.58
C ALA A 26 -3.59 5.20 20.05
N VAL A 27 -3.92 3.99 19.59
CA VAL A 27 -4.26 3.71 18.17
C VAL A 27 -5.46 4.56 17.74
N SER A 28 -6.53 4.57 18.51
CA SER A 28 -7.72 5.38 18.21
C SER A 28 -7.42 6.88 18.17
N GLN A 29 -6.59 7.38 19.08
CA GLN A 29 -6.17 8.78 19.10
C GLN A 29 -5.29 9.13 17.88
N LEU A 30 -4.40 8.24 17.47
CA LEU A 30 -3.53 8.45 16.31
C LEU A 30 -4.33 8.52 15.00
N HIS A 31 -5.35 7.70 14.84
CA HIS A 31 -6.19 7.68 13.64
C HIS A 31 -7.31 8.73 13.66
N SER A 32 -7.52 9.43 14.78
CA SER A 32 -8.60 10.41 14.87
C SER A 32 -8.29 11.67 14.07
N THR A 33 -8.99 11.87 12.96
CA THR A 33 -8.88 13.06 12.11
C THR A 33 -9.44 14.32 12.80
N SER A 34 -10.30 14.18 13.80
CA SER A 34 -10.86 15.28 14.60
C SER A 34 -9.92 15.73 15.73
N SER A 35 -8.93 14.91 16.10
CA SER A 35 -7.95 15.25 17.12
C SER A 35 -6.93 16.27 16.62
N SER A 36 -6.48 17.15 17.52
CA SER A 36 -5.36 18.03 17.20
C SER A 36 -4.09 17.23 16.88
N TYR A 37 -3.21 17.78 16.05
CA TYR A 37 -1.95 17.12 15.73
C TYR A 37 -1.10 16.79 16.97
N LYS A 38 -1.23 17.60 18.05
CA LYS A 38 -0.52 17.36 19.32
C LYS A 38 -0.97 16.05 19.99
N VAL A 39 -2.27 15.75 19.93
CA VAL A 39 -2.83 14.50 20.46
C VAL A 39 -2.32 13.31 19.63
N ARG A 40 -2.38 13.40 18.31
CA ARG A 40 -1.86 12.35 17.42
C ARG A 40 -0.35 12.15 17.59
N LEU A 41 0.41 13.22 17.75
CA LEU A 41 1.84 13.16 18.05
C LEU A 41 2.12 12.47 19.40
N SER A 42 1.36 12.81 20.43
CA SER A 42 1.46 12.15 21.74
C SER A 42 1.13 10.66 21.66
N ALA A 43 0.11 10.29 20.88
CA ALA A 43 -0.27 8.92 20.62
C ALA A 43 0.84 8.14 19.90
N ALA A 44 1.46 8.71 18.85
CA ALA A 44 2.60 8.10 18.17
C ALA A 44 3.78 7.85 19.12
N LEU A 45 4.09 8.82 19.99
CA LEU A 45 5.11 8.68 21.03
C LEU A 45 4.78 7.62 22.08
N ALA A 46 3.51 7.50 22.47
CA ALA A 46 3.05 6.44 23.37
C ALA A 46 3.20 5.05 22.73
N LEU A 47 2.76 4.92 21.47
CA LEU A 47 2.89 3.67 20.70
C LEU A 47 4.34 3.27 20.49
N SER A 48 5.29 4.22 20.34
CA SER A 48 6.71 3.91 20.20
C SER A 48 7.35 3.19 21.41
N LYS A 49 6.67 3.18 22.54
CA LYS A 49 7.07 2.49 23.77
C LYS A 49 6.39 1.13 23.95
N SER A 50 5.40 0.84 23.12
CA SER A 50 4.67 -0.43 23.13
C SER A 50 5.52 -1.56 22.54
N LYS A 51 5.26 -2.77 23.00
CA LYS A 51 5.77 -4.01 22.38
C LYS A 51 4.72 -4.71 21.54
N ASP A 52 3.55 -4.11 21.39
CA ASP A 52 2.42 -4.69 20.66
C ASP A 52 2.62 -4.48 19.14
N PRO A 53 2.61 -5.55 18.33
CA PRO A 53 2.72 -5.45 16.87
C PRO A 53 1.66 -4.56 16.22
N ARG A 54 0.48 -4.41 16.83
CA ARG A 54 -0.59 -3.53 16.35
C ARG A 54 -0.16 -2.05 16.32
N ALA A 55 0.74 -1.66 17.22
CA ALA A 55 1.30 -0.31 17.22
C ALA A 55 2.14 -0.03 15.96
N ILE A 56 2.83 -1.04 15.41
CA ILE A 56 3.58 -0.91 14.14
C ILE A 56 2.62 -0.64 12.98
N LEU A 57 1.47 -1.34 12.95
CA LEU A 57 0.44 -1.12 11.92
C LEU A 57 -0.08 0.32 11.96
N ALA A 58 -0.44 0.81 13.16
CA ALA A 58 -0.97 2.16 13.34
C ALA A 58 0.08 3.24 13.00
N LEU A 59 1.35 3.03 13.37
CA LEU A 59 2.44 3.95 13.04
C LEU A 59 2.78 3.95 11.55
N ALA A 60 2.72 2.79 10.89
CA ALA A 60 2.90 2.69 9.44
C ALA A 60 1.81 3.44 8.69
N ASP A 61 0.55 3.31 9.11
CA ASP A 61 -0.56 4.06 8.55
C ASP A 61 -0.40 5.57 8.78
N ALA A 62 -0.07 5.99 10.01
CA ALA A 62 0.16 7.40 10.32
C ALA A 62 1.35 8.00 9.53
N LEU A 63 2.42 7.23 9.30
CA LEU A 63 3.54 7.66 8.46
C LEU A 63 3.11 7.94 7.02
N GLN A 64 2.19 7.16 6.48
CA GLN A 64 1.74 7.30 5.09
C GLN A 64 0.65 8.36 4.94
N ASN A 65 -0.27 8.46 5.89
CA ASN A 65 -1.55 9.13 5.71
C ASN A 65 -1.78 10.37 6.59
N ASP A 66 -1.01 10.59 7.68
CA ASP A 66 -1.23 11.77 8.52
C ASP A 66 -0.97 13.08 7.75
N THR A 67 -1.84 14.05 7.97
CA THR A 67 -1.74 15.37 7.34
C THR A 67 -0.51 16.16 7.80
N GLU A 68 -0.06 15.94 9.06
CA GLU A 68 1.03 16.67 9.68
C GLU A 68 2.38 16.01 9.51
N ALA A 69 3.33 16.70 8.89
CA ALA A 69 4.68 16.19 8.67
C ALA A 69 5.40 15.79 9.97
N THR A 70 5.10 16.48 11.08
CA THR A 70 5.68 16.16 12.39
C THR A 70 5.20 14.82 12.90
N VAL A 71 3.91 14.49 12.74
CA VAL A 71 3.36 13.18 13.11
C VAL A 71 3.97 12.09 12.23
N ARG A 72 4.02 12.28 10.91
CA ARG A 72 4.66 11.33 9.99
C ARG A 72 6.13 11.09 10.35
N ARG A 73 6.88 12.14 10.64
CA ARG A 73 8.29 12.01 11.04
C ARG A 73 8.48 11.24 12.34
N VAL A 74 7.65 11.52 13.35
CA VAL A 74 7.72 10.78 14.63
C VAL A 74 7.29 9.34 14.45
N SER A 75 6.32 9.06 13.59
CA SER A 75 5.94 7.68 13.24
C SER A 75 7.09 6.91 12.59
N ALA A 76 7.90 7.55 11.72
CA ALA A 76 9.10 6.93 11.17
C ALA A 76 10.14 6.57 12.25
N LEU A 77 10.42 7.49 13.18
CA LEU A 77 11.32 7.24 14.31
C LEU A 77 10.78 6.15 15.27
N ALA A 78 9.46 6.13 15.46
CA ALA A 78 8.81 5.11 16.27
C ALA A 78 8.95 3.72 15.64
N LEU A 79 8.75 3.60 14.33
CA LEU A 79 8.95 2.35 13.59
C LEU A 79 10.41 1.87 13.69
N GLU A 80 11.38 2.78 13.52
CA GLU A 80 12.80 2.46 13.68
C GLU A 80 13.10 1.82 15.05
N LYS A 81 12.51 2.39 16.11
CA LYS A 81 12.72 1.93 17.49
C LYS A 81 12.01 0.61 17.79
N MET A 82 10.87 0.35 17.14
CA MET A 82 10.03 -0.81 17.47
C MET A 82 10.38 -2.06 16.67
N ILE A 83 10.92 -1.89 15.47
CA ILE A 83 11.28 -3.02 14.61
C ILE A 83 12.60 -3.63 15.09
N ASP A 84 12.53 -4.86 15.56
CA ASP A 84 13.66 -5.65 16.02
C ASP A 84 13.58 -7.11 15.54
N GLY A 85 14.52 -7.95 16.02
CA GLY A 85 14.56 -9.38 15.68
C GLY A 85 13.36 -10.19 16.18
N ARG A 86 12.60 -9.67 17.16
CA ARG A 86 11.44 -10.34 17.77
C ARG A 86 10.12 -9.87 17.16
N THR A 87 10.16 -8.81 16.36
CA THR A 87 8.98 -8.28 15.68
C THR A 87 8.44 -9.35 14.71
N PRO A 88 7.13 -9.66 14.72
CA PRO A 88 6.50 -10.56 13.75
C PRO A 88 6.80 -10.13 12.32
N GLU A 89 7.07 -11.10 11.42
CA GLU A 89 7.51 -10.84 10.05
C GLU A 89 6.54 -9.95 9.26
N ASP A 90 5.24 -10.16 9.44
CA ASP A 90 4.21 -9.38 8.73
C ASP A 90 4.24 -7.91 9.17
N ALA A 91 4.30 -7.66 10.48
CA ALA A 91 4.39 -6.31 11.04
C ALA A 91 5.73 -5.64 10.65
N LYS A 92 6.83 -6.40 10.69
CA LYS A 92 8.16 -5.94 10.26
C LYS A 92 8.17 -5.52 8.80
N THR A 93 7.64 -6.38 7.92
CA THR A 93 7.54 -6.10 6.48
C THR A 93 6.74 -4.83 6.23
N LEU A 94 5.55 -4.70 6.84
CA LEU A 94 4.69 -3.55 6.68
C LEU A 94 5.35 -2.25 7.17
N GLY A 95 6.03 -2.28 8.31
CA GLY A 95 6.76 -1.12 8.84
C GLY A 95 7.93 -0.70 7.93
N LEU A 96 8.69 -1.67 7.40
CA LEU A 96 9.79 -1.42 6.47
C LEU A 96 9.29 -0.88 5.12
N ASP A 97 8.16 -1.38 4.62
CA ASP A 97 7.54 -0.91 3.37
C ASP A 97 7.02 0.53 3.53
N ALA A 98 6.38 0.86 4.66
CA ALA A 98 5.96 2.21 4.96
C ALA A 98 7.14 3.20 5.02
N LEU A 99 8.24 2.81 5.68
CA LEU A 99 9.48 3.60 5.71
C LEU A 99 10.08 3.77 4.32
N ASN A 100 10.10 2.72 3.50
CA ASN A 100 10.63 2.77 2.13
C ASN A 100 9.81 3.71 1.25
N GLN A 101 8.50 3.64 1.33
CA GLN A 101 7.59 4.53 0.61
C GLN A 101 7.78 5.98 1.08
N ALA A 102 7.81 6.24 2.39
CA ALA A 102 8.00 7.58 2.92
C ALA A 102 9.37 8.17 2.53
N SER A 103 10.45 7.36 2.49
CA SER A 103 11.79 7.82 2.10
C SER A 103 11.87 8.34 0.66
N THR A 104 10.98 7.87 -0.21
CA THR A 104 10.98 8.21 -1.65
C THR A 104 9.86 9.17 -2.03
N LEU A 105 8.69 9.03 -1.45
CA LEU A 105 7.46 9.67 -1.93
C LEU A 105 6.87 10.73 -0.97
N ASP A 106 7.33 10.82 0.29
CA ASP A 106 6.76 11.83 1.19
C ASP A 106 7.02 13.25 0.66
N LYS A 107 6.01 14.10 0.78
CA LYS A 107 6.07 15.49 0.35
C LYS A 107 7.08 16.35 1.15
N ASP A 108 7.29 15.99 2.42
CA ASP A 108 8.20 16.72 3.31
C ASP A 108 9.62 16.13 3.25
N PRO A 109 10.65 16.93 2.94
CA PRO A 109 12.02 16.44 2.82
C PRO A 109 12.60 15.92 4.16
N LYS A 110 12.13 16.43 5.31
CA LYS A 110 12.60 15.97 6.62
C LYS A 110 12.00 14.60 6.95
N VAL A 111 10.76 14.32 6.51
CA VAL A 111 10.17 12.97 6.63
C VAL A 111 10.94 11.99 5.75
N ARG A 112 11.23 12.35 4.49
CA ARG A 112 12.02 11.50 3.60
C ARG A 112 13.39 11.17 4.19
N SER A 113 14.10 12.17 4.70
CA SER A 113 15.41 11.97 5.33
C SER A 113 15.30 11.04 6.56
N THR A 114 14.36 11.32 7.47
CA THR A 114 14.14 10.50 8.67
C THR A 114 13.81 9.05 8.33
N ALA A 115 12.92 8.84 7.37
CA ALA A 115 12.57 7.49 6.92
C ALA A 115 13.75 6.76 6.26
N SER A 116 14.58 7.49 5.48
CA SER A 116 15.81 6.94 4.89
C SER A 116 16.83 6.53 5.95
N ASP A 117 17.00 7.34 6.99
CA ASP A 117 17.95 7.04 8.09
C ASP A 117 17.44 5.87 8.93
N ALA A 118 16.13 5.81 9.24
CA ALA A 118 15.51 4.66 9.86
C ALA A 118 15.72 3.35 9.06
N LEU A 119 15.60 3.41 7.73
CA LEU A 119 15.87 2.25 6.87
C LEU A 119 17.33 1.81 6.89
N LYS A 120 18.28 2.74 7.02
CA LYS A 120 19.71 2.40 7.18
C LYS A 120 19.94 1.67 8.50
N SER A 121 19.38 2.17 9.61
CA SER A 121 19.45 1.54 10.93
C SER A 121 18.84 0.13 10.93
N LEU A 122 17.74 -0.05 10.21
CA LEU A 122 17.01 -1.30 10.09
C LEU A 122 17.52 -2.22 8.97
N ALA A 123 18.66 -1.91 8.35
CA ALA A 123 19.18 -2.65 7.19
C ALA A 123 19.33 -4.17 7.43
N GLN A 124 19.67 -4.56 8.66
CA GLN A 124 19.80 -5.97 9.06
C GLN A 124 18.46 -6.72 9.08
N PHE A 125 17.33 -6.02 9.28
CA PHE A 125 15.97 -6.59 9.29
C PHE A 125 15.28 -6.49 7.93
N ARG A 126 15.82 -5.68 7.02
CA ARG A 126 15.37 -5.75 5.64
C ARG A 126 15.69 -7.16 5.17
N LYS A 127 14.64 -7.97 4.88
CA LYS A 127 14.88 -9.11 4.00
C LYS A 127 15.71 -8.54 2.88
N LYS A 128 16.96 -9.03 2.76
CA LYS A 128 17.83 -8.64 1.65
C LYS A 128 16.91 -8.68 0.44
N ALA A 129 16.55 -7.51 -0.09
CA ALA A 129 15.73 -7.46 -1.30
C ALA A 129 16.43 -8.45 -2.20
N PRO A 130 15.76 -9.53 -2.67
CA PRO A 130 16.44 -10.68 -3.22
C PRO A 130 17.58 -10.11 -3.99
N ALA A 131 18.79 -10.36 -3.51
CA ALA A 131 19.99 -9.57 -3.85
C ALA A 131 19.93 -9.54 -5.36
N LYS A 132 19.99 -8.34 -6.01
CA LYS A 132 20.07 -8.28 -7.48
C LYS A 132 20.83 -9.51 -7.84
N SER A 133 20.14 -10.55 -8.25
CA SER A 133 20.73 -11.87 -8.36
C SER A 133 21.67 -11.81 -9.55
N THR A 134 22.86 -11.29 -9.27
CA THR A 134 24.04 -11.60 -10.04
C THR A 134 24.26 -13.08 -9.81
N GLY A 135 23.55 -13.91 -10.58
CA GLY A 135 23.84 -15.32 -10.58
C GLY A 135 22.69 -16.31 -10.40
N SER A 136 21.43 -15.95 -10.71
CA SER A 136 20.43 -16.98 -11.02
C SER A 136 19.74 -16.61 -12.32
N THR A 137 19.99 -17.35 -13.36
CA THR A 137 19.40 -17.26 -14.70
C THR A 137 17.91 -17.64 -14.74
N LYS A 138 17.25 -17.76 -13.59
CA LYS A 138 15.85 -18.17 -13.51
C LYS A 138 15.00 -16.93 -13.22
N GLY A 139 14.30 -16.44 -14.22
CA GLY A 139 13.29 -15.37 -14.10
C GLY A 139 12.13 -15.77 -13.18
N PRO A 140 11.21 -14.85 -12.86
CA PRO A 140 10.02 -15.14 -12.07
C PRO A 140 9.13 -16.14 -12.82
N SER A 141 8.36 -16.96 -12.09
CA SER A 141 7.40 -17.88 -12.73
C SER A 141 6.30 -17.14 -13.50
N VAL A 142 5.89 -15.99 -12.97
CA VAL A 142 4.92 -15.08 -13.59
C VAL A 142 5.48 -13.66 -13.55
N PHE A 143 5.51 -13.02 -14.70
CA PHE A 143 5.86 -11.61 -14.87
C PHE A 143 4.66 -10.84 -15.39
N VAL A 144 4.37 -9.70 -14.78
CA VAL A 144 3.25 -8.83 -15.15
C VAL A 144 3.79 -7.46 -15.56
N ASN A 145 3.73 -7.15 -16.84
CA ASN A 145 4.00 -5.80 -17.32
C ASN A 145 2.78 -4.90 -17.00
N VAL A 146 2.99 -3.88 -16.18
CA VAL A 146 1.96 -2.86 -15.93
C VAL A 146 2.27 -1.66 -16.82
N ASP A 147 1.50 -1.51 -17.88
CA ASP A 147 1.66 -0.42 -18.84
C ASP A 147 1.32 0.94 -18.22
N PRO A 148 1.94 2.01 -18.73
CA PRO A 148 1.54 3.36 -18.38
C PRO A 148 0.04 3.59 -18.60
N MET A 149 -0.62 4.19 -17.63
CA MET A 149 -2.05 4.49 -17.69
C MET A 149 -2.37 5.47 -18.83
N ILE A 150 -3.45 5.23 -19.55
CA ILE A 150 -3.96 6.10 -20.60
C ILE A 150 -5.14 6.92 -20.03
N ASP A 151 -5.04 8.25 -20.07
CA ASP A 151 -6.14 9.15 -19.73
C ASP A 151 -6.89 9.61 -20.98
N GLN A 152 -8.04 8.98 -21.24
CA GLN A 152 -8.95 9.39 -22.30
C GLN A 152 -9.86 10.55 -21.88
N SER A 153 -10.03 10.79 -20.57
CA SER A 153 -10.84 11.88 -20.04
C SER A 153 -10.17 13.26 -20.22
N LYS A 154 -8.84 13.28 -20.30
CA LYS A 154 -8.00 14.49 -20.34
C LYS A 154 -8.20 15.42 -19.13
N LYS A 155 -8.64 14.89 -18.01
CA LYS A 155 -8.98 15.64 -16.79
C LYS A 155 -8.10 15.31 -15.60
N LEU A 156 -7.10 14.46 -15.77
CA LEU A 156 -6.22 14.06 -14.70
C LEU A 156 -5.02 14.98 -14.56
N SER A 157 -4.51 15.09 -13.32
CA SER A 157 -3.21 15.71 -13.07
C SER A 157 -2.07 14.89 -13.68
N LYS A 158 -0.95 15.54 -14.00
CA LYS A 158 0.21 14.90 -14.65
C LYS A 158 0.78 13.71 -13.89
N ASP A 159 0.65 13.71 -12.57
CA ASP A 159 1.16 12.66 -11.67
C ASP A 159 0.15 11.54 -11.41
N ALA A 160 -1.12 11.71 -11.79
CA ALA A 160 -2.17 10.71 -11.55
C ALA A 160 -1.84 9.35 -12.19
N GLY A 161 -1.27 9.35 -13.40
CA GLY A 161 -0.86 8.13 -14.08
C GLY A 161 0.16 7.31 -13.31
N ALA A 162 1.18 7.98 -12.77
CA ALA A 162 2.22 7.30 -11.97
C ALA A 162 1.64 6.69 -10.68
N ARG A 163 0.73 7.42 -10.00
CA ARG A 163 0.06 6.92 -8.80
C ARG A 163 -0.83 5.71 -9.10
N LEU A 164 -1.65 5.78 -10.15
CA LEU A 164 -2.50 4.66 -10.57
C LEU A 164 -1.67 3.43 -10.92
N ASN A 165 -0.60 3.60 -11.66
CA ASN A 165 0.32 2.50 -11.97
C ASN A 165 0.94 1.90 -10.69
N THR A 166 1.25 2.72 -9.69
CA THR A 166 1.76 2.25 -8.41
C THR A 166 0.71 1.41 -7.67
N ILE A 167 -0.55 1.84 -7.63
CA ILE A 167 -1.66 1.09 -7.02
C ILE A 167 -1.81 -0.28 -7.69
N VAL A 168 -1.87 -0.31 -9.03
CA VAL A 168 -2.01 -1.56 -9.78
C VAL A 168 -0.81 -2.48 -9.55
N LYS A 169 0.42 -1.96 -9.63
CA LYS A 169 1.64 -2.75 -9.36
C LYS A 169 1.64 -3.34 -7.96
N THR A 170 1.39 -2.53 -6.94
CA THR A 170 1.37 -2.96 -5.55
C THR A 170 0.36 -4.08 -5.33
N ASN A 171 -0.84 -3.98 -5.92
CA ASN A 171 -1.86 -5.01 -5.76
C ASN A 171 -1.51 -6.30 -6.53
N VAL A 172 -0.87 -6.20 -7.68
CA VAL A 172 -0.34 -7.37 -8.40
C VAL A 172 0.80 -8.01 -7.60
N GLU A 173 1.72 -7.25 -7.06
CA GLU A 173 2.86 -7.75 -6.27
C GLU A 173 2.45 -8.47 -4.98
N LYS A 174 1.32 -8.07 -4.37
CA LYS A 174 0.73 -8.80 -3.23
C LYS A 174 0.35 -10.25 -3.56
N THR A 175 0.23 -10.60 -4.83
CA THR A 175 -0.01 -11.99 -5.26
C THR A 175 1.26 -12.85 -5.30
N GLY A 176 2.44 -12.24 -5.18
CA GLY A 176 3.74 -12.86 -5.40
C GLY A 176 4.22 -12.83 -6.86
N TYR A 177 3.49 -12.17 -7.76
CA TYR A 177 3.90 -12.00 -9.14
C TYR A 177 4.86 -10.82 -9.30
N ALA A 178 5.86 -10.96 -10.15
CA ALA A 178 6.84 -9.91 -10.37
C ALA A 178 6.34 -8.88 -11.37
N THR A 179 6.47 -7.60 -11.04
CA THR A 179 6.22 -6.47 -11.95
C THR A 179 7.50 -5.80 -12.44
N SER A 180 8.65 -6.28 -11.97
CA SER A 180 9.99 -5.88 -12.42
C SER A 180 10.80 -7.11 -12.81
N TRP A 181 11.59 -6.99 -13.89
CA TRP A 181 12.42 -8.09 -14.40
C TRP A 181 13.77 -8.11 -13.68
N PRO A 182 14.29 -9.31 -13.30
CA PRO A 182 15.61 -9.42 -12.68
C PRO A 182 16.72 -8.90 -13.62
N GLY A 183 17.65 -8.15 -13.06
CA GLY A 183 18.84 -7.68 -13.77
C GLY A 183 18.76 -6.31 -14.41
N GLY A 184 17.62 -5.60 -14.37
CA GLY A 184 17.64 -4.25 -14.90
C GLY A 184 16.34 -3.49 -15.02
N THR A 185 16.43 -2.34 -15.66
CA THR A 185 15.35 -1.38 -15.93
C THR A 185 14.58 -1.69 -17.21
N SER A 186 15.05 -2.67 -18.02
CA SER A 186 14.42 -3.02 -19.30
C SER A 186 13.39 -4.14 -19.13
N LEU A 187 12.28 -4.03 -19.84
CA LEU A 187 11.29 -5.10 -19.96
C LEU A 187 11.92 -6.34 -20.65
N PRO A 188 11.56 -7.57 -20.25
CA PRO A 188 12.06 -8.78 -20.88
C PRO A 188 11.60 -8.92 -22.33
N THR A 189 12.42 -9.60 -23.12
CA THR A 189 12.08 -10.05 -24.47
C THR A 189 11.30 -11.36 -24.42
N SER A 190 10.77 -11.80 -25.54
CA SER A 190 10.15 -13.13 -25.69
C SER A 190 11.16 -14.25 -25.41
N ALA A 191 12.41 -14.06 -25.80
CA ALA A 191 13.50 -15.00 -25.52
C ALA A 191 13.81 -15.06 -24.00
N ASP A 192 13.83 -13.92 -23.30
CA ASP A 192 14.04 -13.88 -21.85
C ASP A 192 12.92 -14.61 -21.09
N LEU A 193 11.66 -14.41 -21.48
CA LEU A 193 10.51 -15.09 -20.90
C LEU A 193 10.61 -16.61 -21.13
N SER A 194 10.93 -17.02 -22.36
CA SER A 194 11.03 -18.44 -22.75
C SER A 194 12.18 -19.14 -22.02
N SER A 195 13.38 -18.54 -21.98
CA SER A 195 14.56 -19.11 -21.32
C SER A 195 14.36 -19.30 -19.82
N SER A 196 13.63 -18.37 -19.21
CA SER A 196 13.28 -18.40 -17.79
C SER A 196 12.05 -19.26 -17.48
N LYS A 197 11.35 -19.78 -18.50
CA LYS A 197 10.04 -20.43 -18.38
C LYS A 197 9.01 -19.56 -17.65
N SER A 198 9.09 -18.25 -17.85
CA SER A 198 8.22 -17.25 -17.24
C SER A 198 6.97 -17.04 -18.09
N ARG A 199 5.80 -17.00 -17.44
CA ARG A 199 4.57 -16.57 -18.09
C ARG A 199 4.47 -15.05 -18.04
N GLY A 200 4.33 -14.41 -19.18
CA GLY A 200 4.15 -12.95 -19.29
C GLY A 200 2.68 -12.58 -19.38
N PHE A 201 2.29 -11.57 -18.62
CA PHE A 201 0.99 -10.91 -18.74
C PHE A 201 1.19 -9.39 -18.82
N ILE A 202 0.23 -8.71 -19.45
CA ILE A 202 0.16 -7.26 -19.48
C ILE A 202 -1.11 -6.81 -18.76
N VAL A 203 -0.99 -5.73 -17.98
CA VAL A 203 -2.09 -5.02 -17.33
C VAL A 203 -2.05 -3.60 -17.82
N ALA A 204 -3.06 -3.21 -18.61
CA ALA A 204 -3.17 -1.88 -19.20
C ALA A 204 -4.40 -1.16 -18.66
N SER A 205 -4.20 -0.03 -18.00
CA SER A 205 -5.24 0.78 -17.39
C SER A 205 -5.64 1.96 -18.27
N THR A 206 -6.95 2.22 -18.40
CA THR A 206 -7.47 3.36 -19.16
C THR A 206 -8.55 4.06 -18.35
N VAL A 207 -8.34 5.33 -18.05
CA VAL A 207 -9.41 6.19 -17.51
C VAL A 207 -10.29 6.64 -18.66
N LYS A 208 -11.50 6.11 -18.69
CA LYS A 208 -12.48 6.35 -19.78
C LYS A 208 -13.18 7.69 -19.61
N LYS A 209 -13.56 8.02 -18.37
CA LYS A 209 -14.43 9.17 -18.12
C LYS A 209 -14.17 9.75 -16.73
N VAL A 210 -14.15 11.07 -16.67
CA VAL A 210 -14.22 11.85 -15.44
C VAL A 210 -15.23 12.96 -15.65
N GLU A 211 -16.25 13.03 -14.82
CA GLU A 211 -17.27 14.07 -14.86
C GLU A 211 -17.34 14.79 -13.53
N VAL A 212 -17.46 16.09 -13.60
CA VAL A 212 -17.66 16.98 -12.45
C VAL A 212 -18.98 17.70 -12.63
N THR A 213 -19.93 17.43 -11.76
CA THR A 213 -21.26 18.05 -11.78
C THR A 213 -21.44 18.92 -10.57
N LYS A 214 -21.59 20.22 -10.77
CA LYS A 214 -21.86 21.20 -9.70
C LYS A 214 -23.37 21.32 -9.50
N SER A 215 -23.81 21.26 -8.26
CA SER A 215 -25.22 21.45 -7.85
C SER A 215 -25.32 22.32 -6.61
N SER A 216 -26.53 22.69 -6.22
CA SER A 216 -26.79 23.40 -4.96
C SER A 216 -26.40 22.57 -3.72
N ALA A 217 -26.38 21.26 -3.83
CA ALA A 217 -26.02 20.32 -2.77
C ALA A 217 -24.50 20.06 -2.66
N GLY A 218 -23.69 20.59 -3.57
CA GLY A 218 -22.24 20.39 -3.64
C GLY A 218 -21.76 19.97 -5.02
N THR A 219 -20.50 19.58 -5.10
CA THR A 219 -19.90 19.08 -6.36
C THR A 219 -19.80 17.57 -6.31
N GLN A 220 -20.37 16.91 -7.32
CA GLN A 220 -20.21 15.47 -7.53
C GLN A 220 -19.13 15.20 -8.57
N VAL A 221 -18.20 14.32 -8.23
CA VAL A 221 -17.23 13.75 -9.17
C VAL A 221 -17.64 12.32 -9.47
N SER A 222 -17.66 11.94 -10.74
CA SER A 222 -17.80 10.56 -11.17
C SER A 222 -16.65 10.15 -12.08
N CYS A 223 -16.18 8.92 -11.93
CA CYS A 223 -15.06 8.40 -12.71
C CYS A 223 -15.32 6.97 -13.17
N THR A 224 -14.78 6.62 -14.33
CA THR A 224 -14.82 5.27 -14.89
C THR A 224 -13.43 4.87 -15.36
N LEU A 225 -12.98 3.71 -14.88
CA LEU A 225 -11.70 3.10 -15.24
C LEU A 225 -11.94 1.72 -15.85
N THR A 226 -11.15 1.38 -16.84
CA THR A 226 -11.10 0.04 -17.42
C THR A 226 -9.68 -0.48 -17.32
N ILE A 227 -9.51 -1.71 -16.87
CA ILE A 227 -8.22 -2.40 -16.81
C ILE A 227 -8.32 -3.64 -17.69
N ARG A 228 -7.41 -3.75 -18.65
CA ARG A 228 -7.30 -4.90 -19.54
C ARG A 228 -6.15 -5.77 -19.07
N VAL A 229 -6.36 -7.08 -19.14
CA VAL A 229 -5.37 -8.11 -18.84
C VAL A 229 -5.29 -9.05 -20.01
N ALA A 230 -4.08 -9.32 -20.49
CA ALA A 230 -3.86 -10.30 -21.58
C ALA A 230 -2.48 -10.99 -21.43
N PRO A 231 -2.25 -12.14 -22.08
CA PRO A 231 -0.92 -12.70 -22.27
C PRO A 231 0.00 -11.70 -22.96
N TRP A 232 1.23 -11.67 -22.53
CA TRP A 232 2.26 -10.80 -23.05
C TRP A 232 3.54 -11.58 -23.40
N GLN A 233 4.04 -11.38 -24.58
CA GLN A 233 5.16 -12.14 -25.15
C GLN A 233 6.47 -11.35 -25.14
N GLY A 234 6.68 -10.49 -24.14
CA GLY A 234 7.87 -9.66 -24.07
C GLY A 234 7.73 -8.34 -24.86
N LYS A 235 8.71 -7.46 -24.70
CA LYS A 235 8.74 -6.15 -25.37
C LYS A 235 8.79 -6.21 -26.90
N ASP A 236 9.25 -7.33 -27.44
CA ASP A 236 9.39 -7.63 -28.87
C ASP A 236 8.18 -8.41 -29.44
N GLY A 237 7.46 -9.16 -28.59
CA GLY A 237 6.26 -9.93 -28.99
C GLY A 237 4.93 -9.24 -28.68
N GLY A 238 4.95 -8.30 -27.75
CA GLY A 238 3.77 -7.50 -27.38
C GLY A 238 2.64 -8.27 -26.72
N GLU A 239 1.46 -7.66 -26.74
CA GLU A 239 0.23 -8.23 -26.20
C GLU A 239 -0.38 -9.23 -27.17
N LYS A 240 -0.85 -10.37 -26.66
CA LYS A 240 -1.58 -11.36 -27.43
C LYS A 240 -2.98 -11.54 -26.84
N TRP A 241 -4.00 -11.13 -27.60
CA TRP A 241 -5.38 -11.28 -27.15
C TRP A 241 -5.86 -12.71 -27.44
N GLU A 242 -6.07 -13.48 -26.37
CA GLU A 242 -6.65 -14.83 -26.43
C GLU A 242 -7.95 -14.82 -25.59
N ALA A 243 -9.08 -15.19 -26.17
CA ALA A 243 -10.40 -15.07 -25.56
C ALA A 243 -10.52 -15.70 -24.16
N ASN A 244 -9.81 -16.82 -23.92
CA ASN A 244 -9.86 -17.52 -22.63
C ASN A 244 -8.79 -17.05 -21.63
N LYS A 245 -7.82 -16.24 -22.08
CA LYS A 245 -6.66 -15.79 -21.29
C LYS A 245 -6.56 -14.26 -21.22
N ALA A 246 -7.48 -13.56 -21.85
CA ALA A 246 -7.57 -12.11 -21.81
C ALA A 246 -8.94 -11.68 -21.26
N ALA A 247 -8.95 -10.59 -20.52
CA ALA A 247 -10.16 -10.01 -19.93
C ALA A 247 -10.05 -8.49 -19.85
N SER A 248 -11.20 -7.84 -19.80
CA SER A 248 -11.32 -6.42 -19.48
C SER A 248 -12.25 -6.26 -18.29
N ALA A 249 -11.77 -5.59 -17.27
CA ALA A 249 -12.50 -5.27 -16.06
C ALA A 249 -12.78 -3.76 -16.04
N SER A 250 -13.99 -3.36 -15.65
CA SER A 250 -14.35 -1.96 -15.55
C SER A 250 -15.00 -1.66 -14.22
N GLY A 251 -14.69 -0.49 -13.68
CA GLY A 251 -15.32 0.03 -12.48
C GLY A 251 -15.64 1.51 -12.62
N SER A 252 -16.59 1.95 -11.82
CA SER A 252 -16.95 3.37 -11.71
C SER A 252 -17.29 3.71 -10.29
N ALA A 253 -17.02 4.96 -9.89
CA ALA A 253 -17.39 5.50 -8.60
C ALA A 253 -17.95 6.91 -8.74
N LYS A 254 -18.63 7.35 -7.68
CA LYS A 254 -19.09 8.73 -7.50
C LYS A 254 -18.68 9.19 -6.10
N ALA A 255 -18.17 10.40 -6.00
CA ALA A 255 -17.82 11.01 -4.73
C ALA A 255 -18.38 12.44 -4.66
N MET A 256 -18.79 12.87 -3.48
CA MET A 256 -19.11 14.27 -3.22
C MET A 256 -17.86 14.99 -2.72
N THR A 257 -17.63 16.19 -3.22
CA THR A 257 -16.47 17.00 -2.83
C THR A 257 -16.89 18.46 -2.60
N GLY A 258 -15.99 19.27 -2.09
CA GLY A 258 -16.18 20.71 -1.96
C GLY A 258 -16.26 21.40 -3.33
N THR A 259 -16.56 22.69 -3.29
CA THR A 259 -16.77 23.50 -4.50
C THR A 259 -15.51 24.18 -5.03
N ARG A 260 -14.44 24.23 -4.22
CA ARG A 260 -13.16 24.84 -4.61
C ARG A 260 -12.40 23.93 -5.59
N ASP A 261 -11.67 24.48 -6.52
CA ASP A 261 -10.93 23.71 -7.52
C ASP A 261 -10.00 22.66 -6.89
N LYS A 262 -9.33 22.98 -5.78
CA LYS A 262 -8.50 22.04 -5.04
C LYS A 262 -9.29 20.85 -4.45
N ASP A 263 -10.50 21.11 -3.99
CA ASP A 263 -11.37 20.05 -3.45
C ASP A 263 -11.84 19.14 -4.60
N ILE A 264 -12.15 19.72 -5.75
CA ILE A 264 -12.55 19.00 -6.97
C ILE A 264 -11.39 18.14 -7.49
N GLU A 265 -10.19 18.70 -7.55
CA GLU A 265 -8.98 17.94 -7.95
C GLU A 265 -8.71 16.77 -6.99
N GLY A 266 -8.82 17.00 -5.68
CA GLY A 266 -8.76 15.95 -4.67
C GLY A 266 -9.81 14.86 -4.87
N GLY A 267 -11.07 15.27 -5.08
CA GLY A 267 -12.17 14.34 -5.33
C GLY A 267 -11.99 13.50 -6.60
N VAL A 268 -11.47 14.10 -7.68
CA VAL A 268 -11.12 13.37 -8.92
C VAL A 268 -10.06 12.32 -8.65
N ARG A 269 -8.99 12.71 -7.95
CA ARG A 269 -7.91 11.81 -7.57
C ARG A 269 -8.45 10.63 -6.76
N ASP A 270 -9.13 10.92 -5.67
CA ASP A 270 -9.62 9.92 -4.72
C ASP A 270 -10.63 8.96 -5.38
N CYS A 271 -11.49 9.50 -6.28
CA CYS A 271 -12.43 8.70 -7.07
C CYS A 271 -11.70 7.66 -7.93
N ILE A 272 -10.67 8.07 -8.66
CA ILE A 272 -9.97 7.18 -9.60
C ILE A 272 -9.07 6.19 -8.87
N GLU A 273 -8.38 6.63 -7.82
CA GLU A 273 -7.54 5.75 -7.01
C GLU A 273 -8.37 4.65 -6.34
N ALA A 274 -9.54 4.98 -5.80
CA ALA A 274 -10.46 4.00 -5.22
C ALA A 274 -10.97 2.99 -6.26
N VAL A 275 -11.33 3.45 -7.47
CA VAL A 275 -11.77 2.54 -8.54
C VAL A 275 -10.62 1.66 -9.01
N ALA A 276 -9.40 2.20 -9.13
CA ALA A 276 -8.24 1.43 -9.54
C ALA A 276 -7.91 0.32 -8.52
N ASP A 277 -7.96 0.64 -7.24
CA ASP A 277 -7.74 -0.33 -6.17
C ASP A 277 -8.81 -1.42 -6.18
N ASP A 278 -10.10 -1.04 -6.22
CA ASP A 278 -11.23 -1.98 -6.21
C ASP A 278 -11.22 -2.92 -7.43
N VAL A 279 -11.10 -2.37 -8.64
CA VAL A 279 -11.07 -3.17 -9.89
C VAL A 279 -9.86 -4.10 -9.89
N THR A 280 -8.70 -3.62 -9.46
CA THR A 280 -7.49 -4.45 -9.43
C THR A 280 -7.65 -5.60 -8.44
N ASN A 281 -8.08 -5.34 -7.22
CA ASN A 281 -8.17 -6.37 -6.19
C ASN A 281 -9.31 -7.36 -6.43
N ARG A 282 -10.48 -6.90 -6.90
CA ARG A 282 -11.67 -7.75 -7.04
C ARG A 282 -11.81 -8.46 -8.37
N GLN A 283 -11.21 -7.91 -9.43
CA GLN A 283 -11.39 -8.46 -10.78
C GLN A 283 -10.07 -8.87 -11.43
N VAL A 284 -9.07 -7.98 -11.45
CA VAL A 284 -7.80 -8.22 -12.14
C VAL A 284 -6.97 -9.30 -11.44
N VAL A 285 -6.76 -9.18 -10.14
CA VAL A 285 -5.96 -10.14 -9.36
C VAL A 285 -6.54 -11.56 -9.38
N PRO A 286 -7.85 -11.78 -9.14
CA PRO A 286 -8.43 -13.10 -9.26
C PRO A 286 -8.32 -13.69 -10.67
N PHE A 287 -8.50 -12.88 -11.71
CA PHE A 287 -8.34 -13.31 -13.08
C PHE A 287 -6.88 -13.70 -13.39
N LEU A 288 -5.90 -12.87 -13.01
CA LEU A 288 -4.48 -13.18 -13.16
C LEU A 288 -4.11 -14.51 -12.47
N LYS A 289 -4.59 -14.73 -11.24
CA LYS A 289 -4.37 -16.00 -10.53
C LYS A 289 -4.93 -17.18 -11.31
N LYS A 290 -6.13 -17.06 -11.86
CA LYS A 290 -6.78 -18.11 -12.66
C LYS A 290 -5.97 -18.44 -13.91
N VAL A 291 -5.57 -17.43 -14.70
CA VAL A 291 -4.84 -17.67 -15.98
C VAL A 291 -3.39 -18.02 -15.76
N ALA A 292 -2.76 -17.60 -14.67
CA ALA A 292 -1.40 -17.98 -14.31
C ALA A 292 -1.28 -19.43 -13.83
N LEU A 293 -2.36 -20.03 -13.36
CA LEU A 293 -2.42 -21.43 -12.93
C LEU A 293 -2.92 -22.37 -14.05
N ALA A 294 -3.53 -21.83 -15.09
CA ALA A 294 -4.01 -22.63 -16.21
C ALA A 294 -2.82 -23.29 -16.95
N PRO A 295 -2.94 -24.55 -17.38
CA PRO A 295 -1.88 -25.25 -18.10
C PRO A 295 -1.50 -24.60 -19.43
#